data_1cec417a79f1b5d1147c4eadfe1fd9f1
#
_entry.id   1cec417a79f1b5d1147c4eadfe1fd9f1
#
_cell.length_a   1.000
_cell.length_b   1.000
_cell.length_c   1.000
_cell.angle_alpha   90.00
_cell.angle_beta   90.00
_cell.angle_gamma   90.00
#
_symmetry.space_group_name_H-M   'P 1'
#
loop_
_entity.id
_entity.type
_entity.pdbx_description
1 polymer ?
#
loop_
_entity_poly.entity_id
_entity_poly.type
_entity_poly.pdbx_seq_one_letter_code
_entity_poly.pdbx_strand_id
1 'polypeptide(L)'
;GIHSFSLRKVAAACGVSHAAPYSHFQNKEELLEAMQLFITDRFSKLLEDTIQKNHNISEILKDMGVTYISFFVENPAYFQFLYSQSNIKIDLSLSISDKENYKPYIIYKDIVSKLLEQVNYPLEEQNDVIITIWAFIHGITSLATMSNVYYNNDWKQKVIDFMEIFELSFLNNMGEKV
;
A
#
# COMPACT_ATOMS: atom_id res chain seq x y z
N GLY A 1 5.41 20.23 -5.36
CA GLY A 1 4.88 19.69 -4.11
C GLY A 1 3.52 20.29 -3.75
N ILE A 2 2.87 19.78 -2.71
CA ILE A 2 1.50 20.17 -2.28
C ILE A 2 1.33 21.65 -1.96
N HIS A 3 2.41 22.35 -1.57
CA HIS A 3 2.38 23.80 -1.30
C HIS A 3 2.05 24.64 -2.54
N SER A 4 2.34 24.14 -3.74
CA SER A 4 1.99 24.81 -5.00
C SER A 4 0.67 24.37 -5.60
N PHE A 5 -0.02 23.41 -4.95
CA PHE A 5 -1.30 22.85 -5.38
C PHE A 5 -2.45 23.81 -5.06
N SER A 6 -3.33 24.04 -6.03
CA SER A 6 -4.54 24.83 -5.84
C SER A 6 -5.66 24.32 -6.75
N LEU A 7 -6.93 24.49 -6.33
CA LEU A 7 -8.09 24.13 -7.13
C LEU A 7 -8.08 24.77 -8.54
N ARG A 8 -7.56 26.00 -8.67
CA ARG A 8 -7.42 26.67 -9.96
C ARG A 8 -6.41 25.97 -10.88
N LYS A 9 -5.27 25.51 -10.34
CA LYS A 9 -4.27 24.75 -11.11
C LYS A 9 -4.82 23.40 -11.56
N VAL A 10 -5.59 22.74 -10.69
CA VAL A 10 -6.27 21.48 -11.05
C VAL A 10 -7.28 21.71 -12.16
N ALA A 11 -8.13 22.73 -12.05
CA ALA A 11 -9.07 23.10 -13.08
C ALA A 11 -8.38 23.33 -14.43
N ALA A 12 -7.29 24.09 -14.44
CA ALA A 12 -6.50 24.35 -15.65
C ALA A 12 -5.89 23.06 -16.23
N ALA A 13 -5.36 22.17 -15.39
CA ALA A 13 -4.81 20.88 -15.84
C ALA A 13 -5.90 19.94 -16.42
N CYS A 14 -7.13 20.00 -15.91
CA CYS A 14 -8.28 19.24 -16.38
C CYS A 14 -9.00 19.90 -17.59
N GLY A 15 -8.58 21.08 -18.01
CA GLY A 15 -9.24 21.80 -19.12
C GLY A 15 -10.65 22.32 -18.81
N VAL A 16 -10.97 22.51 -17.52
CA VAL A 16 -12.27 23.01 -17.06
C VAL A 16 -12.16 24.45 -16.53
N SER A 17 -13.32 25.11 -16.36
CA SER A 17 -13.35 26.47 -15.82
C SER A 17 -12.79 26.52 -14.39
N HIS A 18 -12.18 27.64 -14.01
CA HIS A 18 -11.64 27.82 -12.65
C HIS A 18 -12.73 27.71 -11.55
N ALA A 19 -14.00 27.91 -11.90
CA ALA A 19 -15.13 27.77 -10.98
C ALA A 19 -15.60 26.32 -10.81
N ALA A 20 -15.34 25.44 -11.79
CA ALA A 20 -15.84 24.07 -11.79
C ALA A 20 -15.46 23.26 -10.55
N PRO A 21 -14.22 23.28 -10.02
CA PRO A 21 -13.91 22.54 -8.80
C PRO A 21 -14.70 23.00 -7.56
N TYR A 22 -15.05 24.28 -7.48
CA TYR A 22 -15.79 24.84 -6.34
C TYR A 22 -17.27 24.44 -6.29
N SER A 23 -17.80 23.83 -7.36
CA SER A 23 -19.13 23.19 -7.31
C SER A 23 -19.11 21.83 -6.62
N HIS A 24 -17.92 21.23 -6.43
CA HIS A 24 -17.72 19.90 -5.84
C HIS A 24 -16.93 19.92 -4.54
N PHE A 25 -16.01 20.87 -4.38
CA PHE A 25 -15.09 20.96 -3.23
C PHE A 25 -15.09 22.38 -2.69
N GLN A 26 -15.33 22.54 -1.40
CA GLN A 26 -15.35 23.86 -0.74
C GLN A 26 -13.94 24.48 -0.66
N ASN A 27 -12.93 23.62 -0.50
CA ASN A 27 -11.54 24.01 -0.32
C ASN A 27 -10.57 22.95 -0.86
N LYS A 28 -9.28 23.23 -0.75
CA LYS A 28 -8.20 22.34 -1.19
C LYS A 28 -8.17 21.04 -0.37
N GLU A 29 -8.41 21.15 0.91
CA GLU A 29 -8.37 20.05 1.87
C GLU A 29 -9.40 19.00 1.52
N GLU A 30 -10.62 19.40 1.21
CA GLU A 30 -11.71 18.51 0.79
C GLU A 30 -11.37 17.75 -0.52
N LEU A 31 -10.74 18.42 -1.48
CA LEU A 31 -10.26 17.75 -2.69
C LEU A 31 -9.16 16.73 -2.37
N LEU A 32 -8.21 17.07 -1.48
CA LEU A 32 -7.14 16.15 -1.09
C LEU A 32 -7.69 14.91 -0.35
N GLU A 33 -8.68 15.09 0.52
CA GLU A 33 -9.40 13.99 1.18
C GLU A 33 -10.12 13.10 0.17
N ALA A 34 -10.82 13.68 -0.80
CA ALA A 34 -11.49 12.93 -1.84
C ALA A 34 -10.49 12.13 -2.71
N MET A 35 -9.32 12.72 -3.02
CA MET A 35 -8.24 12.01 -3.73
C MET A 35 -7.68 10.85 -2.88
N GLN A 36 -7.46 11.08 -1.59
CA GLN A 36 -7.00 10.06 -0.66
C GLN A 36 -8.00 8.89 -0.60
N LEU A 37 -9.29 9.16 -0.43
CA LEU A 37 -10.34 8.15 -0.40
C LEU A 37 -10.40 7.38 -1.73
N PHE A 38 -10.39 8.07 -2.86
CA PHE A 38 -10.41 7.44 -4.19
C PHE A 38 -9.27 6.42 -4.38
N ILE A 39 -8.05 6.81 -4.02
CA ILE A 39 -6.88 5.93 -4.16
C ILE A 39 -6.97 4.77 -3.17
N THR A 40 -7.34 5.06 -1.92
CA THR A 40 -7.45 4.07 -0.84
C THR A 40 -8.51 3.02 -1.17
N ASP A 41 -9.69 3.43 -1.64
CA ASP A 41 -10.79 2.51 -1.99
C ASP A 41 -10.41 1.63 -3.18
N ARG A 42 -9.81 2.23 -4.22
CA ARG A 42 -9.35 1.48 -5.40
C ARG A 42 -8.30 0.44 -5.03
N PHE A 43 -7.35 0.81 -4.19
CA PHE A 43 -6.30 -0.11 -3.74
C PHE A 43 -6.83 -1.19 -2.79
N SER A 44 -7.70 -0.82 -1.84
CA SER A 44 -8.38 -1.78 -0.96
C SER A 44 -9.14 -2.84 -1.74
N LYS A 45 -9.91 -2.40 -2.76
CA LYS A 45 -10.66 -3.33 -3.61
C LYS A 45 -9.74 -4.31 -4.35
N LEU A 46 -8.61 -3.85 -4.88
CA LEU A 46 -7.64 -4.75 -5.53
C LEU A 46 -7.07 -5.79 -4.56
N LEU A 47 -6.78 -5.41 -3.31
CA LEU A 47 -6.33 -6.36 -2.29
C LEU A 47 -7.44 -7.36 -1.94
N GLU A 48 -8.67 -6.90 -1.73
CA GLU A 48 -9.83 -7.75 -1.47
C GLU A 48 -10.07 -8.76 -2.62
N ASP A 49 -10.00 -8.29 -3.88
CA ASP A 49 -10.13 -9.14 -5.07
C ASP A 49 -8.98 -10.18 -5.15
N THR A 50 -7.77 -9.82 -4.72
CA THR A 50 -6.62 -10.74 -4.66
C THR A 50 -6.85 -11.83 -3.63
N ILE A 51 -7.34 -11.48 -2.44
CA ILE A 51 -7.66 -12.43 -1.37
C ILE A 51 -8.74 -13.44 -1.81
N GLN A 52 -9.76 -12.98 -2.54
CA GLN A 52 -10.86 -13.86 -2.98
C GLN A 52 -10.44 -14.89 -4.04
N LYS A 53 -9.36 -14.66 -4.78
CA LYS A 53 -8.91 -15.55 -5.86
C LYS A 53 -8.15 -16.78 -5.37
N ASN A 54 -7.57 -16.73 -4.20
CA ASN A 54 -6.72 -17.78 -3.63
C ASN A 54 -7.31 -18.33 -2.33
N HIS A 55 -7.02 -19.60 -2.05
CA HIS A 55 -7.43 -20.28 -0.83
C HIS A 55 -6.26 -20.59 0.11
N ASN A 56 -5.02 -20.53 -0.38
CA ASN A 56 -3.81 -20.71 0.41
C ASN A 56 -3.32 -19.34 0.92
N ILE A 57 -3.23 -19.19 2.24
CA ILE A 57 -2.91 -17.92 2.87
C ILE A 57 -1.48 -17.43 2.54
N SER A 58 -0.53 -18.35 2.32
CA SER A 58 0.84 -18.00 1.92
C SER A 58 0.86 -17.42 0.50
N GLU A 59 0.11 -18.03 -0.43
CA GLU A 59 -0.05 -17.51 -1.80
C GLU A 59 -0.79 -16.17 -1.80
N ILE A 60 -1.81 -16.01 -0.95
CA ILE A 60 -2.51 -14.72 -0.77
C ILE A 60 -1.51 -13.62 -0.39
N LEU A 61 -0.64 -13.87 0.59
CA LEU A 61 0.35 -12.88 1.03
C LEU A 61 1.33 -12.49 -0.09
N LYS A 62 1.83 -13.48 -0.85
CA LYS A 62 2.68 -13.25 -2.01
C LYS A 62 1.96 -12.38 -3.06
N ASP A 63 0.76 -12.77 -3.43
CA ASP A 63 -0.04 -12.07 -4.44
C ASP A 63 -0.45 -10.65 -3.99
N MET A 64 -0.69 -10.45 -2.70
CA MET A 64 -0.90 -9.11 -2.14
C MET A 64 0.35 -8.23 -2.27
N GLY A 65 1.55 -8.79 -2.07
CA GLY A 65 2.81 -8.08 -2.29
C GLY A 65 2.99 -7.69 -3.76
N VAL A 66 2.72 -8.63 -4.70
CA VAL A 66 2.72 -8.37 -6.15
C VAL A 66 1.70 -7.27 -6.50
N THR A 67 0.48 -7.36 -5.95
CA THR A 67 -0.59 -6.37 -6.18
C THR A 67 -0.19 -4.99 -5.67
N TYR A 68 0.39 -4.92 -4.48
CA TYR A 68 0.85 -3.66 -3.88
C TYR A 68 1.90 -2.97 -4.76
N ILE A 69 2.99 -3.69 -5.08
CA ILE A 69 4.09 -3.12 -5.86
C ILE A 69 3.60 -2.72 -7.26
N SER A 70 2.85 -3.59 -7.94
CA SER A 70 2.34 -3.33 -9.30
C SER A 70 1.42 -2.12 -9.35
N PHE A 71 0.48 -2.00 -8.41
CA PHE A 71 -0.45 -0.87 -8.34
C PHE A 71 0.28 0.48 -8.27
N PHE A 72 1.30 0.58 -7.43
CA PHE A 72 2.04 1.83 -7.26
C PHE A 72 3.10 2.06 -8.33
N VAL A 73 3.72 1.02 -8.88
CA VAL A 73 4.61 1.15 -10.05
C VAL A 73 3.85 1.66 -11.27
N GLU A 74 2.60 1.23 -11.45
CA GLU A 74 1.72 1.75 -12.50
C GLU A 74 1.21 3.17 -12.22
N ASN A 75 1.18 3.56 -10.95
CA ASN A 75 0.64 4.84 -10.50
C ASN A 75 1.59 5.51 -9.49
N PRO A 76 2.83 5.90 -9.88
CA PRO A 76 3.83 6.39 -8.92
C PRO A 76 3.39 7.67 -8.21
N ALA A 77 2.58 8.51 -8.86
CA ALA A 77 2.00 9.70 -8.24
C ALA A 77 1.06 9.37 -7.07
N TYR A 78 0.39 8.22 -7.09
CA TYR A 78 -0.46 7.76 -5.98
C TYR A 78 0.36 7.41 -4.75
N PHE A 79 1.49 6.71 -4.95
CA PHE A 79 2.41 6.39 -3.87
C PHE A 79 2.93 7.65 -3.18
N GLN A 80 3.47 8.58 -3.97
CA GLN A 80 3.98 9.85 -3.46
C GLN A 80 2.89 10.66 -2.74
N PHE A 81 1.69 10.70 -3.28
CA PHE A 81 0.59 11.42 -2.66
C PHE A 81 0.20 10.79 -1.33
N LEU A 82 -0.08 9.50 -1.27
CA LEU A 82 -0.53 8.83 -0.06
C LEU A 82 0.51 8.89 1.06
N TYR A 83 1.76 8.53 0.78
CA TYR A 83 2.78 8.35 1.82
C TYR A 83 3.65 9.58 2.12
N SER A 84 3.52 10.66 1.35
CA SER A 84 4.31 11.87 1.56
C SER A 84 3.48 13.15 1.67
N GLN A 85 2.22 13.15 1.27
CA GLN A 85 1.44 14.37 1.08
C GLN A 85 0.01 14.32 1.64
N SER A 86 -0.54 13.12 1.86
CA SER A 86 -1.88 12.95 2.42
C SER A 86 -1.85 12.87 3.96
N ASN A 87 -3.02 12.86 4.56
CA ASN A 87 -3.20 12.75 6.01
C ASN A 87 -3.52 11.32 6.45
N ILE A 88 -3.09 10.29 5.68
CA ILE A 88 -3.30 8.92 6.12
C ILE A 88 -2.58 8.69 7.46
N LYS A 89 -3.26 7.95 8.33
CA LYS A 89 -2.69 7.49 9.58
C LYS A 89 -2.48 5.99 9.49
N ILE A 90 -1.28 5.52 9.82
CA ILE A 90 -0.95 4.10 9.90
C ILE A 90 -0.43 3.85 11.31
N ASP A 91 -1.24 3.17 12.10
CA ASP A 91 -0.84 2.71 13.43
C ASP A 91 -0.27 1.30 13.30
N LEU A 92 1.00 1.14 13.62
CA LEU A 92 1.73 -0.12 13.56
C LEU A 92 1.59 -0.96 14.84
N SER A 93 0.86 -0.49 15.85
CA SER A 93 0.63 -1.25 17.08
C SER A 93 -0.35 -2.42 16.86
N LEU A 94 -0.25 -3.46 17.71
CA LEU A 94 -1.21 -4.57 17.69
C LEU A 94 -2.59 -4.18 18.28
N SER A 95 -2.60 -3.23 19.20
CA SER A 95 -3.79 -2.80 19.95
C SER A 95 -4.54 -1.68 19.23
N ILE A 96 -5.29 -1.98 18.18
CA ILE A 96 -5.91 -0.93 17.36
C ILE A 96 -7.36 -0.71 17.71
N SER A 97 -7.78 0.55 17.78
CA SER A 97 -9.10 0.92 17.34
C SER A 97 -9.08 1.01 15.81
N ASP A 98 -9.61 0.01 15.12
CA ASP A 98 -9.61 -0.13 13.65
C ASP A 98 -10.28 1.05 12.91
N LYS A 99 -10.94 1.96 13.64
CA LYS A 99 -11.78 3.02 13.07
C LYS A 99 -11.01 4.18 12.41
N GLU A 100 -9.73 4.33 12.69
CA GLU A 100 -8.92 5.45 12.19
C GLU A 100 -7.72 5.03 11.35
N ASN A 101 -7.51 3.72 11.15
CA ASN A 101 -6.34 3.23 10.44
C ASN A 101 -6.57 3.12 8.92
N TYR A 102 -5.49 3.22 8.18
CA TYR A 102 -5.46 3.08 6.72
C TYR A 102 -5.97 1.69 6.29
N LYS A 103 -7.13 1.63 5.62
CA LYS A 103 -7.82 0.38 5.28
C LYS A 103 -6.94 -0.67 4.59
N PRO A 104 -6.09 -0.35 3.60
CA PRO A 104 -5.20 -1.34 3.00
C PRO A 104 -4.22 -1.96 4.00
N TYR A 105 -3.76 -1.21 5.01
CA TYR A 105 -2.92 -1.74 6.07
C TYR A 105 -3.70 -2.70 6.99
N ILE A 106 -4.96 -2.40 7.30
CA ILE A 106 -5.83 -3.31 8.09
C ILE A 106 -6.01 -4.64 7.36
N ILE A 107 -6.33 -4.60 6.05
CA ILE A 107 -6.49 -5.80 5.21
C ILE A 107 -5.21 -6.64 5.21
N TYR A 108 -4.07 -5.99 5.02
CA TYR A 108 -2.76 -6.64 5.04
C TYR A 108 -2.48 -7.29 6.39
N LYS A 109 -2.63 -6.55 7.48
CA LYS A 109 -2.39 -7.02 8.86
C LYS A 109 -3.24 -8.24 9.20
N ASP A 110 -4.53 -8.23 8.84
CA ASP A 110 -5.44 -9.35 9.07
C ASP A 110 -4.94 -10.65 8.39
N ILE A 111 -4.46 -10.56 7.15
CA ILE A 111 -3.92 -11.73 6.43
C ILE A 111 -2.63 -12.24 7.08
N VAL A 112 -1.69 -11.35 7.42
CA VAL A 112 -0.44 -11.77 8.06
C VAL A 112 -0.71 -12.37 9.45
N SER A 113 -1.60 -11.77 10.24
CA SER A 113 -1.98 -12.31 11.55
C SER A 113 -2.54 -13.72 11.45
N LYS A 114 -3.43 -13.98 10.50
CA LYS A 114 -3.97 -15.32 10.23
C LYS A 114 -2.89 -16.33 9.82
N LEU A 115 -1.91 -15.92 9.01
CA LEU A 115 -0.78 -16.76 8.65
C LEU A 115 0.04 -17.13 9.91
N LEU A 116 0.36 -16.15 10.74
CA LEU A 116 1.14 -16.34 11.96
C LEU A 116 0.41 -17.23 12.98
N GLU A 117 -0.91 -17.10 13.09
CA GLU A 117 -1.75 -17.98 13.90
C GLU A 117 -1.72 -19.43 13.40
N GLN A 118 -1.79 -19.66 12.08
CA GLN A 118 -1.75 -21.01 11.51
C GLN A 118 -0.44 -21.75 11.78
N VAL A 119 0.67 -21.03 11.86
CA VAL A 119 1.99 -21.60 12.18
C VAL A 119 2.34 -21.52 13.67
N ASN A 120 1.39 -21.13 14.53
CA ASN A 120 1.58 -20.95 15.98
C ASN A 120 2.79 -20.05 16.34
N TYR A 121 3.01 -18.98 15.56
CA TYR A 121 4.12 -18.06 15.78
C TYR A 121 3.95 -17.30 17.11
N PRO A 122 5.05 -17.09 17.90
CA PRO A 122 4.96 -16.43 19.20
C PRO A 122 4.28 -15.07 19.14
N LEU A 123 3.26 -14.85 19.98
CA LEU A 123 2.39 -13.67 19.93
C LEU A 123 3.18 -12.37 20.13
N GLU A 124 4.19 -12.40 21.01
CA GLU A 124 5.04 -11.27 21.32
C GLU A 124 5.93 -10.81 20.15
N GLU A 125 6.22 -11.71 19.19
CA GLU A 125 7.05 -11.41 18.03
C GLU A 125 6.20 -11.08 16.77
N GLN A 126 4.89 -11.32 16.78
CA GLN A 126 4.02 -11.17 15.59
C GLN A 126 4.04 -9.76 15.02
N ASN A 127 4.07 -8.74 15.86
CA ASN A 127 4.07 -7.36 15.41
C ASN A 127 5.34 -7.01 14.61
N ASP A 128 6.48 -7.50 15.04
CA ASP A 128 7.76 -7.26 14.37
C ASP A 128 7.77 -7.93 12.98
N VAL A 129 7.16 -9.12 12.86
CA VAL A 129 6.98 -9.80 11.58
C VAL A 129 6.08 -8.99 10.65
N ILE A 130 4.93 -8.53 11.13
CA ILE A 130 3.99 -7.71 10.35
C ILE A 130 4.70 -6.45 9.83
N ILE A 131 5.43 -5.74 10.70
CA ILE A 131 6.18 -4.54 10.31
C ILE A 131 7.27 -4.88 9.30
N THR A 132 8.00 -5.98 9.49
CA THR A 132 9.11 -6.38 8.60
C THR A 132 8.63 -6.69 7.19
N ILE A 133 7.55 -7.45 7.04
CA ILE A 133 6.95 -7.75 5.74
C ILE A 133 6.46 -6.47 5.06
N TRP A 134 5.78 -5.59 5.81
CA TRP A 134 5.35 -4.30 5.30
C TRP A 134 6.52 -3.45 4.82
N ALA A 135 7.57 -3.34 5.64
CA ALA A 135 8.77 -2.55 5.33
C ALA A 135 9.47 -3.03 4.05
N PHE A 136 9.55 -4.36 3.84
CA PHE A 136 10.13 -4.93 2.62
C PHE A 136 9.33 -4.50 1.38
N ILE A 137 8.03 -4.78 1.36
CA ILE A 137 7.14 -4.46 0.23
C ILE A 137 7.12 -2.95 -0.04
N HIS A 138 6.99 -2.15 1.02
CA HIS A 138 6.98 -0.69 0.93
C HIS A 138 8.33 -0.14 0.44
N GLY A 139 9.43 -0.72 0.89
CA GLY A 139 10.78 -0.35 0.48
C GLY A 139 11.03 -0.59 -1.02
N ILE A 140 10.68 -1.77 -1.54
CA ILE A 140 10.76 -2.09 -2.98
C ILE A 140 9.89 -1.10 -3.78
N THR A 141 8.66 -0.85 -3.33
CA THR A 141 7.76 0.08 -3.99
C THR A 141 8.31 1.51 -3.99
N SER A 142 8.88 1.95 -2.88
CA SER A 142 9.51 3.26 -2.75
C SER A 142 10.64 3.41 -3.78
N LEU A 143 11.56 2.43 -3.87
CA LEU A 143 12.63 2.44 -4.87
C LEU A 143 12.08 2.49 -6.29
N ALA A 144 11.06 1.69 -6.59
CA ALA A 144 10.48 1.58 -7.92
C ALA A 144 9.71 2.83 -8.39
N THR A 145 9.24 3.65 -7.44
CA THR A 145 8.48 4.88 -7.72
C THR A 145 9.32 6.16 -7.67
N MET A 146 10.59 6.07 -7.25
CA MET A 146 11.51 7.20 -7.23
C MET A 146 12.05 7.52 -8.63
N SER A 147 11.95 8.78 -9.04
CA SER A 147 12.44 9.24 -10.35
C SER A 147 13.97 9.28 -10.50
N ASN A 148 14.71 9.24 -9.40
CA ASN A 148 16.16 9.25 -9.35
C ASN A 148 16.79 7.87 -9.06
N VAL A 149 15.99 6.82 -9.05
CA VAL A 149 16.46 5.43 -8.95
C VAL A 149 16.43 4.80 -10.33
N TYR A 150 17.59 4.33 -10.77
CA TYR A 150 17.75 3.66 -12.06
C TYR A 150 17.89 2.16 -11.85
N TYR A 151 17.10 1.39 -12.62
CA TYR A 151 17.14 -0.07 -12.62
C TYR A 151 17.13 -0.58 -14.06
N ASN A 152 18.03 -1.52 -14.37
CA ASN A 152 18.23 -1.99 -15.75
C ASN A 152 17.14 -2.95 -16.27
N ASN A 153 16.21 -3.36 -15.39
CA ASN A 153 15.11 -4.25 -15.74
C ASN A 153 13.78 -3.54 -15.50
N ASP A 154 12.72 -4.11 -16.07
CA ASP A 154 11.35 -3.68 -15.81
C ASP A 154 10.92 -4.10 -14.40
N TRP A 155 10.55 -3.15 -13.58
CA TRP A 155 10.05 -3.39 -12.22
C TRP A 155 8.87 -4.36 -12.20
N LYS A 156 7.93 -4.25 -13.15
CA LYS A 156 6.74 -5.11 -13.23
C LYS A 156 7.09 -6.58 -13.51
N GLN A 157 8.12 -6.82 -14.30
CA GLN A 157 8.58 -8.18 -14.59
C GLN A 157 9.34 -8.77 -13.40
N LYS A 158 10.00 -7.92 -12.61
CA LYS A 158 10.85 -8.34 -11.49
C LYS A 158 10.12 -8.44 -10.15
N VAL A 159 8.90 -7.91 -10.02
CA VAL A 159 8.16 -7.95 -8.77
C VAL A 159 7.93 -9.38 -8.26
N ILE A 160 7.66 -10.32 -9.15
CA ILE A 160 7.47 -11.73 -8.80
C ILE A 160 8.76 -12.30 -8.23
N ASP A 161 9.91 -12.08 -8.90
CA ASP A 161 11.22 -12.54 -8.44
C ASP A 161 11.55 -11.98 -7.04
N PHE A 162 11.24 -10.71 -6.77
CA PHE A 162 11.45 -10.10 -5.44
C PHE A 162 10.58 -10.75 -4.36
N MET A 163 9.33 -11.07 -4.68
CA MET A 163 8.46 -11.76 -3.74
C MET A 163 8.91 -13.22 -3.51
N GLU A 164 9.42 -13.90 -4.52
CA GLU A 164 10.00 -15.25 -4.39
C GLU A 164 11.27 -15.24 -3.51
N ILE A 165 12.16 -14.27 -3.71
CA ILE A 165 13.36 -14.10 -2.88
C ILE A 165 12.95 -13.83 -1.42
N PHE A 166 11.95 -13.01 -1.20
CA PHE A 166 11.41 -12.73 0.13
C PHE A 166 10.84 -13.99 0.78
N GLU A 167 10.02 -14.75 0.05
CA GLU A 167 9.42 -16.00 0.51
C GLU A 167 10.49 -17.02 0.92
N LEU A 168 11.50 -17.24 0.06
CA LEU A 168 12.61 -18.15 0.34
C LEU A 168 13.44 -17.72 1.55
N SER A 169 13.70 -16.43 1.71
CA SER A 169 14.60 -15.92 2.75
C SER A 169 13.90 -15.71 4.09
N PHE A 170 12.61 -15.47 4.10
CA PHE A 170 11.88 -15.04 5.29
C PHE A 170 10.85 -16.07 5.74
N LEU A 171 9.96 -16.52 4.88
CA LEU A 171 8.85 -17.40 5.26
C LEU A 171 9.34 -18.83 5.56
N ASN A 172 10.34 -19.35 4.82
CA ASN A 172 10.89 -20.68 5.11
C ASN A 172 11.62 -20.74 6.47
N ASN A 173 12.30 -19.64 6.86
CA ASN A 173 12.96 -19.56 8.16
C ASN A 173 11.99 -19.40 9.35
N MET A 174 10.75 -18.98 9.11
CA MET A 174 9.73 -18.94 10.16
C MET A 174 9.30 -20.34 10.60
N GLY A 175 9.28 -21.32 9.66
CA GLY A 175 8.98 -22.72 9.97
C GLY A 175 10.02 -23.44 10.82
N GLU A 176 11.24 -22.93 10.93
CA GLU A 176 12.30 -23.50 11.77
C GLU A 176 12.24 -23.00 13.24
N LYS A 177 11.45 -21.94 13.52
CA LYS A 177 11.25 -21.40 14.88
C LYS A 177 10.05 -22.00 15.62
N VAL A 178 9.25 -22.83 14.94
CA VAL A 178 8.09 -23.57 15.45
C VAL A 178 8.47 -25.05 15.59
#